data_385cff517fa0171b9fcc003a43717930
#
_entry.id   385cff517fa0171b9fcc003a43717930
#
_cell.length_a   1.000
_cell.length_b   1.000
_cell.length_c   1.000
_cell.angle_alpha   90.00
_cell.angle_beta   90.00
_cell.angle_gamma   90.00
#
_symmetry.space_group_name_H-M   'P 1'
#
loop_
_entity.id
_entity.type
_entity.pdbx_description
1 polymer ?
#
loop_
_entity_poly.entity_id
_entity_poly.type
_entity_poly.pdbx_seq_one_letter_code
_entity_poly.pdbx_strand_id
1 'polypeptide(L)'
;CLNCPNLRTGRRAAGDIGLDCWDETAFLSVTSADIFDIVDSLQRAEGTIGVTAFKALQTRVGFNVDRHGLMGNPEYREFYSPATHHLRDWMHIIGCDGVANSEIHAVAQRLQSVMAITREQIRDFSLQCHLPTMHGKVSAEWFHPSRFKKKTISSFAGYILSMVPIMVLLLEHFGCEVRLPVECECFRTLWHIIGVLRSGPTTSGGHAHVLKALIRTHHKLFVQLYKQNLKPKQHHLHHVVDVARLLGKIPSCFVTERKHKDVKKYA
;
A
#
# COMPACT_ATOMS: atom_id res chain seq x y z
N CYS A 1 10.45 0.03 7.44
CA CYS A 1 10.16 -1.32 6.96
C CYS A 1 11.21 -2.28 7.50
N LEU A 2 10.80 -3.33 8.24
CA LEU A 2 11.74 -4.25 8.85
C LEU A 2 12.60 -5.00 7.81
N ASN A 3 12.02 -5.32 6.66
CA ASN A 3 12.70 -6.05 5.58
C ASN A 3 13.59 -5.17 4.70
N CYS A 4 13.64 -3.85 5.00
CA CYS A 4 14.40 -2.93 4.18
C CYS A 4 14.53 -1.61 4.95
N PRO A 5 15.74 -1.09 5.18
CA PRO A 5 15.97 0.10 5.99
C PRO A 5 15.56 1.40 5.28
N ASN A 6 14.97 1.30 4.09
CA ASN A 6 14.73 2.42 3.20
C ASN A 6 13.53 3.29 3.59
N LEU A 7 12.71 2.85 4.56
CA LEU A 7 11.64 3.64 5.14
C LEU A 7 11.92 3.88 6.62
N ARG A 8 12.69 4.89 6.94
CA ARG A 8 12.86 5.35 8.31
C ARG A 8 12.04 6.61 8.54
N THR A 9 11.17 6.57 9.55
CA THR A 9 10.49 7.77 10.05
C THR A 9 11.41 8.47 11.05
N GLY A 10 11.76 9.74 10.79
CA GLY A 10 12.62 10.52 11.68
C GLY A 10 13.70 11.31 10.94
N ARG A 11 14.59 11.97 11.70
CA ARG A 11 15.76 12.65 11.11
C ARG A 11 16.67 11.63 10.44
N ARG A 12 16.99 11.87 9.18
CA ARG A 12 17.90 11.03 8.41
C ARG A 12 19.30 11.09 9.01
N ALA A 13 19.93 9.92 9.18
CA ALA A 13 21.38 9.87 9.24
C ALA A 13 21.95 10.14 7.84
N ALA A 14 23.18 10.64 7.78
CA ALA A 14 23.86 10.83 6.49
C ALA A 14 23.92 9.45 5.75
N GLY A 15 23.35 9.41 4.54
CA GLY A 15 23.28 8.18 3.72
C GLY A 15 21.94 7.42 3.80
N ASP A 16 20.99 7.82 4.63
CA ASP A 16 19.65 7.22 4.62
C ASP A 16 18.90 7.58 3.33
N ILE A 17 18.26 6.57 2.72
CA ILE A 17 17.37 6.76 1.57
C ILE A 17 16.10 7.47 2.02
N GLY A 18 15.68 8.48 1.26
CA GLY A 18 14.51 9.27 1.60
C GLY A 18 13.18 8.54 1.40
N LEU A 19 12.16 8.97 2.15
CA LEU A 19 10.78 8.52 1.97
C LEU A 19 10.18 8.91 0.61
N ASP A 20 10.86 9.75 -0.15
CA ASP A 20 10.58 10.15 -1.52
C ASP A 20 11.28 9.27 -2.56
N CYS A 21 12.08 8.30 -2.13
CA CYS A 21 12.76 7.38 -3.04
C CYS A 21 11.76 6.42 -3.69
N TRP A 22 11.54 6.64 -4.97
CA TRP A 22 10.72 5.82 -5.85
C TRP A 22 11.54 4.81 -6.66
N ASP A 23 12.87 4.92 -6.61
CA ASP A 23 13.80 4.07 -7.36
C ASP A 23 14.33 2.95 -6.47
N GLU A 24 13.81 1.76 -6.69
CA GLU A 24 14.18 0.57 -5.93
C GLU A 24 15.63 0.12 -6.18
N THR A 25 16.30 0.60 -7.22
CA THR A 25 17.73 0.29 -7.46
C THR A 25 18.63 0.92 -6.41
N ALA A 26 18.16 1.97 -5.75
CA ALA A 26 18.85 2.62 -4.65
C ALA A 26 18.55 1.96 -3.28
N PHE A 27 17.68 0.95 -3.22
CA PHE A 27 17.35 0.31 -1.95
C PHE A 27 18.50 -0.55 -1.44
N LEU A 28 18.77 -0.43 -0.14
CA LEU A 28 19.73 -1.29 0.53
C LEU A 28 19.10 -2.68 0.75
N SER A 29 19.87 -3.71 0.49
CA SER A 29 19.47 -5.08 0.85
C SER A 29 19.65 -5.30 2.36
N VAL A 30 18.74 -6.10 2.93
CA VAL A 30 18.77 -6.51 4.34
C VAL A 30 18.68 -8.01 4.39
N THR A 31 19.57 -8.63 5.11
CA THR A 31 19.57 -10.08 5.35
C THR A 31 18.69 -10.42 6.55
N SER A 32 18.35 -11.70 6.70
CA SER A 32 17.67 -12.18 7.90
C SER A 32 18.51 -11.98 9.16
N ALA A 33 19.84 -12.08 9.07
CA ALA A 33 20.74 -11.79 10.17
C ALA A 33 20.62 -10.34 10.65
N ASP A 34 20.66 -9.37 9.72
CA ASP A 34 20.48 -7.96 10.05
C ASP A 34 19.14 -7.69 10.78
N ILE A 35 18.08 -8.40 10.35
CA ILE A 35 16.76 -8.26 10.98
C ILE A 35 16.78 -8.85 12.40
N PHE A 36 17.39 -10.02 12.59
CA PHE A 36 17.53 -10.63 13.92
C PHE A 36 18.38 -9.78 14.86
N ASP A 37 19.47 -9.16 14.38
CA ASP A 37 20.28 -8.24 15.18
C ASP A 37 19.47 -7.01 15.65
N ILE A 38 18.58 -6.50 14.81
CA ILE A 38 17.64 -5.43 15.21
C ILE A 38 16.69 -5.93 16.30
N VAL A 39 16.11 -7.12 16.15
CA VAL A 39 15.18 -7.70 17.11
C VAL A 39 15.90 -7.94 18.47
N ASP A 40 17.09 -8.50 18.45
CA ASP A 40 17.91 -8.73 19.64
C ASP A 40 18.27 -7.43 20.35
N SER A 41 18.58 -6.38 19.57
CA SER A 41 18.86 -5.06 20.13
C SER A 41 17.61 -4.45 20.80
N LEU A 42 16.43 -4.67 20.24
CA LEU A 42 15.17 -4.27 20.86
C LEU A 42 14.88 -5.06 22.13
N GLN A 43 15.10 -6.38 22.13
CA GLN A 43 14.90 -7.24 23.30
C GLN A 43 15.85 -6.87 24.46
N ARG A 44 17.08 -6.47 24.14
CA ARG A 44 18.03 -5.95 25.13
C ARG A 44 17.62 -4.58 25.68
N ALA A 45 17.04 -3.73 24.85
CA ALA A 45 16.56 -2.41 25.27
C ALA A 45 15.27 -2.47 26.10
N GLU A 46 14.49 -3.55 25.97
CA GLU A 46 13.27 -3.75 26.72
C GLU A 46 13.57 -3.86 28.22
N GLY A 47 12.94 -3.00 29.03
CA GLY A 47 13.19 -2.91 30.46
C GLY A 47 14.44 -2.10 30.88
N THR A 48 15.33 -1.77 29.94
CA THR A 48 16.51 -0.94 30.24
C THR A 48 16.28 0.55 29.97
N ILE A 49 15.33 0.89 29.12
CA ILE A 49 14.91 2.25 28.82
C ILE A 49 13.44 2.46 29.16
N GLY A 50 13.05 3.72 29.41
CA GLY A 50 11.65 4.04 29.75
C GLY A 50 10.65 3.63 28.66
N VAL A 51 9.43 3.28 29.05
CA VAL A 51 8.36 2.75 28.16
C VAL A 51 8.13 3.63 26.94
N THR A 52 8.11 4.96 27.11
CA THR A 52 7.89 5.91 25.99
C THR A 52 9.04 5.86 24.99
N ALA A 53 10.30 5.84 25.50
CA ALA A 53 11.50 5.74 24.67
C ALA A 53 11.54 4.39 23.93
N PHE A 54 11.15 3.31 24.57
CA PHE A 54 11.07 1.98 23.98
C PHE A 54 10.03 1.93 22.85
N LYS A 55 8.82 2.47 23.07
CA LYS A 55 7.79 2.58 22.02
C LYS A 55 8.28 3.41 20.82
N ALA A 56 8.98 4.51 21.07
CA ALA A 56 9.56 5.32 20.01
C ALA A 56 10.64 4.54 19.22
N LEU A 57 11.46 3.75 19.91
CA LEU A 57 12.46 2.89 19.27
C LEU A 57 11.82 1.82 18.39
N GLN A 58 10.79 1.11 18.88
CA GLN A 58 10.02 0.13 18.11
C GLN A 58 9.39 0.77 16.86
N THR A 59 8.79 1.95 17.01
CA THR A 59 8.22 2.71 15.88
C THR A 59 9.28 3.07 14.85
N ARG A 60 10.46 3.49 15.29
CA ARG A 60 11.57 3.88 14.42
C ARG A 60 12.09 2.71 13.57
N VAL A 61 12.20 1.53 14.17
CA VAL A 61 12.66 0.32 13.45
C VAL A 61 11.51 -0.40 12.72
N GLY A 62 10.25 -0.06 13.01
CA GLY A 62 9.07 -0.66 12.37
C GLY A 62 8.74 -2.07 12.87
N PHE A 63 9.12 -2.40 14.12
CA PHE A 63 8.88 -3.70 14.71
C PHE A 63 8.50 -3.61 16.19
N ASN A 64 7.43 -4.32 16.57
CA ASN A 64 7.05 -4.48 17.96
C ASN A 64 7.65 -5.79 18.51
N VAL A 65 8.33 -5.70 19.63
CA VAL A 65 8.96 -6.88 20.25
C VAL A 65 7.89 -7.83 20.76
N ASP A 66 8.06 -9.10 20.38
CA ASP A 66 7.38 -10.25 20.94
C ASP A 66 8.41 -11.36 21.14
N ARG A 67 8.77 -11.65 22.41
CA ARG A 67 9.80 -12.63 22.76
C ARG A 67 9.42 -14.06 22.38
N HIS A 68 8.13 -14.35 22.30
CA HIS A 68 7.60 -15.67 21.98
C HIS A 68 7.20 -15.82 20.51
N GLY A 69 7.24 -14.72 19.75
CA GLY A 69 6.91 -14.72 18.33
C GLY A 69 8.04 -15.24 17.45
N LEU A 70 7.72 -15.50 16.18
CA LEU A 70 8.63 -16.07 15.16
C LEU A 70 9.97 -15.34 15.03
N MET A 71 10.02 -14.05 15.31
CA MET A 71 11.25 -13.26 15.19
C MET A 71 11.98 -13.11 16.53
N GLY A 72 11.24 -13.13 17.63
CA GLY A 72 11.78 -12.92 18.97
C GLY A 72 12.33 -14.16 19.63
N ASN A 73 11.80 -15.34 19.31
CA ASN A 73 12.29 -16.61 19.86
C ASN A 73 13.44 -17.16 18.99
N PRO A 74 14.66 -17.32 19.55
CA PRO A 74 15.81 -17.84 18.84
C PRO A 74 15.60 -19.24 18.21
N GLU A 75 14.77 -20.09 18.83
CA GLU A 75 14.49 -21.45 18.36
C GLU A 75 13.86 -21.49 16.98
N TYR A 76 13.13 -20.42 16.58
CA TYR A 76 12.48 -20.35 15.27
C TYR A 76 13.39 -19.84 14.16
N ARG A 77 14.58 -19.31 14.48
CA ARG A 77 15.49 -18.72 13.50
C ARG A 77 16.06 -19.72 12.50
N GLU A 78 16.13 -20.99 12.88
CA GLU A 78 16.54 -22.07 12.00
C GLU A 78 15.53 -22.32 10.88
N PHE A 79 14.23 -22.14 11.18
CA PHE A 79 13.13 -22.45 10.27
C PHE A 79 12.53 -21.21 9.60
N TYR A 80 12.79 -20.02 10.15
CA TYR A 80 12.15 -18.78 9.71
C TYR A 80 13.17 -17.75 9.26
N SER A 81 13.07 -17.36 7.98
CA SER A 81 13.86 -16.28 7.39
C SER A 81 12.97 -15.05 7.15
N PRO A 82 13.02 -14.01 7.99
CA PRO A 82 12.18 -12.84 7.85
C PRO A 82 12.39 -12.06 6.55
N ALA A 83 13.59 -12.13 5.95
CA ALA A 83 13.87 -11.49 4.68
C ALA A 83 13.10 -12.12 3.52
N THR A 84 12.87 -13.44 3.55
CA THR A 84 12.26 -14.21 2.46
C THR A 84 10.86 -14.73 2.77
N HIS A 85 10.57 -15.08 4.02
CA HIS A 85 9.29 -15.68 4.41
C HIS A 85 8.21 -14.64 4.74
N HIS A 86 8.55 -13.35 4.79
CA HIS A 86 7.59 -12.30 5.07
C HIS A 86 6.80 -11.92 3.82
N LEU A 87 5.64 -12.52 3.66
CA LEU A 87 4.76 -12.27 2.52
C LEU A 87 4.10 -10.90 2.62
N ARG A 88 4.05 -10.20 1.48
CA ARG A 88 3.36 -8.92 1.34
C ARG A 88 2.03 -9.16 0.62
N ASP A 89 0.94 -8.98 1.34
CA ASP A 89 -0.40 -9.03 0.76
C ASP A 89 -0.76 -7.72 0.07
N TRP A 90 -0.90 -7.78 -1.23
CA TRP A 90 -1.20 -6.61 -2.04
C TRP A 90 -2.58 -6.00 -1.76
N MET A 91 -3.56 -6.80 -1.34
CA MET A 91 -4.90 -6.31 -1.01
C MET A 91 -4.83 -5.31 0.14
N HIS A 92 -4.09 -5.63 1.21
CA HIS A 92 -3.88 -4.72 2.33
C HIS A 92 -3.01 -3.52 1.97
N ILE A 93 -2.06 -3.70 1.05
CA ILE A 93 -1.21 -2.60 0.59
C ILE A 93 -2.03 -1.58 -0.22
N ILE A 94 -2.91 -2.05 -1.10
CA ILE A 94 -3.69 -1.18 -1.99
C ILE A 94 -4.94 -0.65 -1.30
N GLY A 95 -5.72 -1.50 -0.63
CA GLY A 95 -7.11 -1.22 -0.30
C GLY A 95 -7.44 -1.02 1.19
N CYS A 96 -6.56 -1.41 2.13
CA CYS A 96 -6.82 -1.22 3.56
C CYS A 96 -6.06 0.00 4.10
N ASP A 97 -6.65 1.19 4.07
CA ASP A 97 -5.95 2.46 4.30
C ASP A 97 -4.64 2.53 3.51
N GLY A 98 -4.71 2.05 2.27
CA GLY A 98 -3.59 1.80 1.42
C GLY A 98 -3.33 2.88 0.38
N VAL A 99 -2.62 2.45 -0.67
CA VAL A 99 -2.23 3.34 -1.77
C VAL A 99 -3.46 3.95 -2.44
N ALA A 100 -4.44 3.13 -2.83
CA ALA A 100 -5.64 3.60 -3.53
C ALA A 100 -6.52 4.49 -2.64
N ASN A 101 -6.67 4.18 -1.35
CA ASN A 101 -7.42 5.04 -0.42
C ASN A 101 -6.85 6.47 -0.35
N SER A 102 -5.53 6.57 -0.34
CA SER A 102 -4.84 7.87 -0.27
C SER A 102 -4.92 8.63 -1.58
N GLU A 103 -4.80 7.93 -2.70
CA GLU A 103 -4.77 8.56 -4.00
C GLU A 103 -6.16 8.99 -4.47
N ILE A 104 -7.22 8.19 -4.22
CA ILE A 104 -8.61 8.64 -4.44
C ILE A 104 -8.88 9.95 -3.70
N HIS A 105 -8.43 10.05 -2.44
CA HIS A 105 -8.57 11.28 -1.67
C HIS A 105 -7.80 12.44 -2.29
N ALA A 106 -6.54 12.23 -2.69
CA ALA A 106 -5.69 13.26 -3.27
C ALA A 106 -6.26 13.77 -4.61
N VAL A 107 -6.70 12.86 -5.49
CA VAL A 107 -7.35 13.19 -6.76
C VAL A 107 -8.65 13.98 -6.51
N ALA A 108 -9.51 13.55 -5.59
CA ALA A 108 -10.73 14.28 -5.25
C ALA A 108 -10.46 15.71 -4.76
N GLN A 109 -9.37 15.91 -3.99
CA GLN A 109 -8.95 17.27 -3.60
C GLN A 109 -8.49 18.10 -4.80
N ARG A 110 -7.77 17.52 -5.75
CA ARG A 110 -7.33 18.21 -6.97
C ARG A 110 -8.51 18.56 -7.89
N LEU A 111 -9.47 17.64 -8.04
CA LEU A 111 -10.71 17.89 -8.78
C LEU A 111 -11.48 19.08 -8.20
N GLN A 112 -11.59 19.13 -6.88
CA GLN A 112 -12.26 20.25 -6.20
C GLN A 112 -11.50 21.58 -6.37
N SER A 113 -10.17 21.57 -6.18
CA SER A 113 -9.38 22.80 -6.20
C SER A 113 -9.13 23.37 -7.59
N VAL A 114 -9.04 22.54 -8.64
CA VAL A 114 -8.67 22.95 -10.00
C VAL A 114 -9.88 23.04 -10.92
N MET A 115 -10.86 22.15 -10.74
CA MET A 115 -12.01 22.00 -11.64
C MET A 115 -13.36 22.31 -10.97
N ALA A 116 -13.36 22.64 -9.67
CA ALA A 116 -14.55 22.87 -8.85
C ALA A 116 -15.52 21.67 -8.81
N ILE A 117 -15.03 20.44 -9.09
CA ILE A 117 -15.82 19.22 -9.00
C ILE A 117 -15.90 18.82 -7.51
N THR A 118 -17.10 18.85 -6.96
CA THR A 118 -17.34 18.56 -5.54
C THR A 118 -17.39 17.05 -5.25
N ARG A 119 -17.31 16.68 -3.98
CA ARG A 119 -17.44 15.28 -3.54
C ARG A 119 -18.83 14.73 -3.77
N GLU A 120 -19.84 15.60 -3.72
CA GLU A 120 -21.22 15.27 -4.05
C GLU A 120 -21.34 14.90 -5.54
N GLN A 121 -20.72 15.66 -6.44
CA GLN A 121 -20.70 15.34 -7.87
C GLN A 121 -19.98 14.04 -8.16
N ILE A 122 -18.86 13.74 -7.44
CA ILE A 122 -18.17 12.45 -7.53
C ILE A 122 -19.11 11.31 -7.13
N ARG A 123 -19.82 11.46 -6.01
CA ARG A 123 -20.81 10.49 -5.55
C ARG A 123 -21.94 10.31 -6.55
N ASP A 124 -22.54 11.39 -7.03
CA ASP A 124 -23.69 11.35 -7.93
C ASP A 124 -23.31 10.74 -9.29
N PHE A 125 -22.12 11.03 -9.80
CA PHE A 125 -21.56 10.32 -10.97
C PHE A 125 -21.40 8.81 -10.68
N SER A 126 -20.85 8.45 -9.53
CA SER A 126 -20.63 7.04 -9.19
C SER A 126 -21.92 6.22 -9.18
N LEU A 127 -23.04 6.80 -8.76
CA LEU A 127 -24.36 6.15 -8.73
C LEU A 127 -24.92 5.86 -10.14
N GLN A 128 -24.46 6.56 -11.15
CA GLN A 128 -24.81 6.32 -12.56
C GLN A 128 -23.98 5.19 -13.18
N CYS A 129 -22.88 4.80 -12.54
CA CYS A 129 -22.02 3.76 -13.06
C CYS A 129 -22.61 2.36 -12.83
N HIS A 130 -22.64 1.56 -13.89
CA HIS A 130 -23.01 0.15 -13.84
C HIS A 130 -21.75 -0.70 -13.89
N LEU A 131 -21.42 -1.33 -12.76
CA LEU A 131 -20.30 -2.25 -12.69
C LEU A 131 -20.73 -3.69 -12.98
N PRO A 132 -19.83 -4.53 -13.51
CA PRO A 132 -20.08 -5.96 -13.61
C PRO A 132 -20.49 -6.55 -12.27
N THR A 133 -21.35 -7.57 -12.27
CA THR A 133 -21.92 -8.20 -11.07
C THR A 133 -20.87 -8.67 -10.05
N MET A 134 -19.68 -9.04 -10.54
CA MET A 134 -18.54 -9.43 -9.69
C MET A 134 -18.04 -8.30 -8.76
N HIS A 135 -18.32 -7.05 -9.08
CA HIS A 135 -17.97 -5.87 -8.25
C HIS A 135 -19.08 -5.46 -7.29
N GLY A 136 -20.21 -6.14 -7.35
CA GLY A 136 -21.41 -5.79 -6.58
C GLY A 136 -22.08 -4.50 -7.11
N LYS A 137 -23.14 -4.09 -6.39
CA LYS A 137 -23.88 -2.87 -6.72
C LYS A 137 -23.13 -1.66 -6.15
N VAL A 138 -22.98 -0.61 -6.95
CA VAL A 138 -22.45 0.67 -6.49
C VAL A 138 -23.36 1.23 -5.39
N SER A 139 -22.74 1.66 -4.30
CA SER A 139 -23.45 2.22 -3.15
C SER A 139 -23.15 3.71 -3.02
N ALA A 140 -24.15 4.51 -2.69
CA ALA A 140 -24.00 5.93 -2.36
C ALA A 140 -23.00 6.18 -1.21
N GLU A 141 -22.78 5.17 -0.37
CA GLU A 141 -21.83 5.21 0.74
C GLU A 141 -20.38 5.21 0.29
N TRP A 142 -20.05 4.69 -0.92
CA TRP A 142 -18.66 4.54 -1.32
C TRP A 142 -17.93 5.87 -1.41
N PHE A 143 -18.53 6.85 -2.09
CA PHE A 143 -17.98 8.20 -2.26
C PHE A 143 -18.68 9.24 -1.38
N HIS A 144 -19.38 8.81 -0.31
CA HIS A 144 -20.03 9.76 0.60
C HIS A 144 -19.00 10.73 1.18
N PRO A 145 -19.28 12.05 1.21
CA PRO A 145 -18.32 13.08 1.67
C PRO A 145 -17.72 12.80 3.04
N SER A 146 -18.47 12.20 3.97
CA SER A 146 -17.98 11.84 5.30
C SER A 146 -16.89 10.77 5.31
N ARG A 147 -16.72 10.02 4.21
CA ARG A 147 -15.66 9.04 4.03
C ARG A 147 -14.30 9.67 3.73
N PHE A 148 -14.29 10.89 3.21
CA PHE A 148 -13.07 11.64 2.92
C PHE A 148 -12.51 12.26 4.20
N LYS A 149 -11.70 11.49 4.94
CA LYS A 149 -11.03 11.93 6.16
C LYS A 149 -9.74 12.68 5.83
N LYS A 150 -8.95 13.08 6.82
CA LYS A 150 -7.82 14.02 6.70
C LYS A 150 -6.85 13.78 5.53
N LYS A 151 -6.56 12.56 5.13
CA LYS A 151 -5.60 12.22 4.06
C LYS A 151 -5.94 10.92 3.33
N THR A 152 -7.15 10.41 3.47
CA THR A 152 -7.54 9.11 2.92
C THR A 152 -9.05 9.01 2.81
N ILE A 153 -9.53 8.11 1.95
CA ILE A 153 -10.94 7.71 1.95
C ILE A 153 -11.09 6.44 2.78
N SER A 154 -11.99 6.48 3.77
CA SER A 154 -12.26 5.32 4.63
C SER A 154 -13.23 4.35 3.94
N SER A 155 -12.74 3.18 3.54
CA SER A 155 -13.55 2.16 2.88
C SER A 155 -12.92 0.77 3.04
N PHE A 156 -13.72 -0.29 2.83
CA PHE A 156 -13.22 -1.65 2.77
C PHE A 156 -12.42 -1.90 1.48
N ALA A 157 -11.40 -2.76 1.55
CA ALA A 157 -10.53 -3.06 0.42
C ALA A 157 -11.27 -3.51 -0.84
N GLY A 158 -12.30 -4.36 -0.68
CA GLY A 158 -13.12 -4.80 -1.82
C GLY A 158 -13.85 -3.65 -2.52
N TYR A 159 -14.34 -2.67 -1.77
CA TYR A 159 -14.98 -1.48 -2.35
C TYR A 159 -13.97 -0.55 -3.00
N ILE A 160 -12.79 -0.36 -2.40
CA ILE A 160 -11.72 0.45 -2.99
C ILE A 160 -11.34 -0.08 -4.39
N LEU A 161 -11.24 -1.39 -4.56
CA LEU A 161 -10.94 -1.98 -5.87
C LEU A 161 -12.02 -1.72 -6.93
N SER A 162 -13.26 -1.52 -6.50
CA SER A 162 -14.37 -1.15 -7.39
C SER A 162 -14.47 0.38 -7.59
N MET A 163 -14.04 1.17 -6.61
CA MET A 163 -14.01 2.63 -6.71
C MET A 163 -12.95 3.14 -7.68
N VAL A 164 -11.81 2.44 -7.81
CA VAL A 164 -10.73 2.85 -8.70
C VAL A 164 -11.18 2.96 -10.17
N PRO A 165 -11.80 1.95 -10.81
CA PRO A 165 -12.29 2.09 -12.18
C PRO A 165 -13.38 3.17 -12.32
N ILE A 166 -14.23 3.38 -11.32
CA ILE A 166 -15.22 4.48 -11.32
C ILE A 166 -14.51 5.83 -11.38
N MET A 167 -13.44 6.01 -10.61
CA MET A 167 -12.65 7.25 -10.65
C MET A 167 -11.96 7.46 -12.00
N VAL A 168 -11.48 6.39 -12.66
CA VAL A 168 -10.93 6.50 -14.02
C VAL A 168 -12.00 7.01 -14.98
N LEU A 169 -13.19 6.39 -14.98
CA LEU A 169 -14.33 6.83 -15.81
C LEU A 169 -14.75 8.27 -15.50
N LEU A 170 -14.72 8.67 -14.24
CA LEU A 170 -15.02 10.05 -13.83
C LEU A 170 -14.00 11.04 -14.41
N LEU A 171 -12.72 10.73 -14.34
CA LEU A 171 -11.66 11.58 -14.90
C LEU A 171 -11.82 11.77 -16.40
N GLU A 172 -12.23 10.72 -17.11
CA GLU A 172 -12.53 10.77 -18.55
C GLU A 172 -13.80 11.58 -18.84
N HIS A 173 -14.88 11.31 -18.10
CA HIS A 173 -16.19 11.99 -18.26
C HIS A 173 -16.08 13.51 -18.13
N PHE A 174 -15.33 14.00 -17.14
CA PHE A 174 -15.13 15.43 -16.93
C PHE A 174 -13.99 16.04 -17.76
N GLY A 175 -13.39 15.29 -18.68
CA GLY A 175 -12.28 15.77 -19.50
C GLY A 175 -11.07 16.25 -18.70
N CYS A 176 -10.81 15.60 -17.55
CA CYS A 176 -9.79 16.04 -16.61
C CYS A 176 -8.38 16.05 -17.19
N GLU A 177 -8.13 15.29 -18.24
CA GLU A 177 -6.82 15.16 -18.88
C GLU A 177 -6.28 16.49 -19.42
N VAL A 178 -7.15 17.42 -19.79
CA VAL A 178 -6.75 18.76 -20.27
C VAL A 178 -6.18 19.63 -19.15
N ARG A 179 -6.74 19.53 -17.93
CA ARG A 179 -6.37 20.40 -16.79
C ARG A 179 -5.52 19.70 -15.73
N LEU A 180 -5.57 18.38 -15.68
CA LEU A 180 -4.92 17.53 -14.68
C LEU A 180 -4.24 16.32 -15.36
N PRO A 181 -3.41 16.51 -16.43
CA PRO A 181 -2.87 15.41 -17.21
C PRO A 181 -2.01 14.45 -16.38
N VAL A 182 -1.21 14.99 -15.46
CA VAL A 182 -0.28 14.18 -14.67
C VAL A 182 -1.00 13.42 -13.55
N GLU A 183 -2.05 14.01 -12.95
CA GLU A 183 -2.94 13.33 -12.00
C GLU A 183 -3.67 12.17 -12.69
N CYS A 184 -4.16 12.38 -13.90
CA CYS A 184 -4.83 11.33 -14.70
C CYS A 184 -3.85 10.19 -15.01
N GLU A 185 -2.62 10.50 -15.42
CA GLU A 185 -1.59 9.50 -15.72
C GLU A 185 -1.21 8.70 -14.45
N CYS A 186 -0.99 9.39 -13.33
CA CYS A 186 -0.68 8.75 -12.06
C CYS A 186 -1.79 7.76 -11.65
N PHE A 187 -3.04 8.21 -11.69
CA PHE A 187 -4.18 7.40 -11.29
C PHE A 187 -4.45 6.22 -12.25
N ARG A 188 -4.32 6.41 -13.56
CA ARG A 188 -4.38 5.30 -14.53
C ARG A 188 -3.25 4.28 -14.30
N THR A 189 -2.06 4.75 -13.96
CA THR A 189 -0.95 3.85 -13.63
C THR A 189 -1.28 3.00 -12.40
N LEU A 190 -1.90 3.56 -11.35
CA LEU A 190 -2.41 2.79 -10.22
C LEU A 190 -3.46 1.75 -10.66
N TRP A 191 -4.40 2.14 -11.53
CA TRP A 191 -5.38 1.19 -12.06
C TRP A 191 -4.74 0.03 -12.83
N HIS A 192 -3.72 0.30 -13.66
CA HIS A 192 -2.95 -0.74 -14.34
C HIS A 192 -2.21 -1.66 -13.37
N ILE A 193 -1.59 -1.12 -12.31
CA ILE A 193 -0.99 -1.91 -11.22
C ILE A 193 -2.02 -2.89 -10.64
N ILE A 194 -3.21 -2.39 -10.29
CA ILE A 194 -4.29 -3.23 -9.76
C ILE A 194 -4.72 -4.28 -10.78
N GLY A 195 -4.80 -3.95 -12.05
CA GLY A 195 -5.10 -4.87 -13.15
C GLY A 195 -4.10 -6.04 -13.19
N VAL A 196 -2.81 -5.76 -13.16
CA VAL A 196 -1.75 -6.77 -13.13
C VAL A 196 -1.83 -7.61 -11.84
N LEU A 197 -2.05 -6.99 -10.69
CA LEU A 197 -2.18 -7.71 -9.41
C LEU A 197 -3.40 -8.65 -9.38
N ARG A 198 -4.47 -8.31 -10.07
CA ARG A 198 -5.71 -9.11 -10.17
C ARG A 198 -5.66 -10.21 -11.22
N SER A 199 -4.83 -10.09 -12.24
CA SER A 199 -4.75 -11.07 -13.34
C SER A 199 -4.28 -12.45 -12.89
N GLY A 200 -3.85 -12.60 -11.64
CA GLY A 200 -3.52 -13.90 -11.05
C GLY A 200 -2.05 -14.30 -11.22
N PRO A 201 -1.75 -15.59 -11.14
CA PRO A 201 -0.39 -16.10 -11.11
C PRO A 201 0.37 -15.74 -12.38
N THR A 202 1.46 -15.07 -12.21
CA THR A 202 2.34 -14.66 -13.30
C THR A 202 3.48 -15.67 -13.40
N THR A 203 3.24 -16.74 -14.11
CA THR A 203 4.27 -17.75 -14.39
C THR A 203 5.36 -17.26 -15.34
N SER A 204 5.14 -16.12 -16.01
CA SER A 204 6.15 -15.51 -16.87
C SER A 204 6.83 -14.33 -16.18
N GLY A 205 8.16 -14.28 -16.19
CA GLY A 205 8.95 -13.16 -15.66
C GLY A 205 8.56 -11.79 -16.24
N GLY A 206 7.80 -11.78 -17.36
CA GLY A 206 7.30 -10.58 -18.00
C GLY A 206 6.35 -9.75 -17.14
N HIS A 207 5.41 -10.38 -16.45
CA HIS A 207 4.46 -9.65 -15.60
C HIS A 207 5.14 -8.98 -14.39
N ALA A 208 6.11 -9.65 -13.76
CA ALA A 208 6.87 -9.05 -12.67
C ALA A 208 7.66 -7.81 -13.12
N HIS A 209 8.19 -7.85 -14.34
CA HIS A 209 8.89 -6.72 -14.93
C HIS A 209 7.94 -5.54 -15.23
N VAL A 210 6.78 -5.83 -15.83
CA VAL A 210 5.75 -4.81 -16.10
C VAL A 210 5.26 -4.20 -14.79
N LEU A 211 4.96 -5.01 -13.79
CA LEU A 211 4.51 -4.54 -12.47
C LEU A 211 5.56 -3.63 -11.83
N LYS A 212 6.84 -4.01 -11.90
CA LYS A 212 7.96 -3.20 -11.40
C LYS A 212 8.03 -1.84 -12.06
N ALA A 213 7.94 -1.80 -13.39
CA ALA A 213 7.96 -0.55 -14.17
C ALA A 213 6.77 0.35 -13.82
N LEU A 214 5.56 -0.21 -13.72
CA LEU A 214 4.36 0.53 -13.35
C LEU A 214 4.47 1.13 -11.94
N ILE A 215 4.94 0.35 -10.95
CA ILE A 215 5.12 0.83 -9.57
C ILE A 215 6.11 2.00 -9.53
N ARG A 216 7.22 1.87 -10.23
CA ARG A 216 8.25 2.92 -10.31
C ARG A 216 7.69 4.20 -10.92
N THR A 217 6.99 4.09 -12.06
CA THR A 217 6.33 5.22 -12.72
C THR A 217 5.32 5.89 -11.81
N HIS A 218 4.43 5.10 -11.19
CA HIS A 218 3.41 5.60 -10.27
C HIS A 218 4.02 6.37 -9.10
N HIS A 219 5.01 5.79 -8.43
CA HIS A 219 5.62 6.43 -7.25
C HIS A 219 6.38 7.71 -7.63
N LYS A 220 7.06 7.73 -8.78
CA LYS A 220 7.68 8.94 -9.32
C LYS A 220 6.66 10.04 -9.53
N LEU A 221 5.58 9.74 -10.24
CA LEU A 221 4.49 10.69 -10.49
C LEU A 221 3.85 11.16 -9.18
N PHE A 222 3.56 10.24 -8.25
CA PHE A 222 2.96 10.56 -6.95
C PHE A 222 3.79 11.55 -6.14
N VAL A 223 5.10 11.33 -6.02
CA VAL A 223 6.01 12.22 -5.29
C VAL A 223 6.08 13.59 -5.94
N GLN A 224 6.15 13.64 -7.27
CA GLN A 224 6.20 14.90 -8.03
C GLN A 224 4.92 15.72 -7.90
N LEU A 225 3.75 15.06 -8.01
CA LEU A 225 2.45 15.70 -7.96
C LEU A 225 2.08 16.23 -6.59
N TYR A 226 2.19 15.36 -5.60
CA TYR A 226 1.64 15.66 -4.28
C TYR A 226 2.69 16.23 -3.32
N LYS A 227 3.96 16.30 -3.75
CA LYS A 227 5.10 16.77 -2.93
C LYS A 227 5.11 16.13 -1.54
N GLN A 228 4.69 14.88 -1.48
CA GLN A 228 4.55 14.08 -0.27
C GLN A 228 5.52 12.90 -0.30
N ASN A 229 6.02 12.54 0.86
CA ASN A 229 6.78 11.32 1.02
C ASN A 229 5.92 10.11 0.73
N LEU A 230 6.51 9.07 0.16
CA LEU A 230 5.86 7.77 0.01
C LEU A 230 5.48 7.23 1.40
N LYS A 231 4.25 6.73 1.51
CA LYS A 231 3.80 6.05 2.73
C LYS A 231 4.41 4.63 2.79
N PRO A 232 4.51 4.04 3.99
CA PRO A 232 5.01 2.67 4.14
C PRO A 232 4.36 1.66 3.20
N LYS A 233 3.06 1.77 2.95
CA LYS A 233 2.34 0.87 2.04
C LYS A 233 2.73 1.06 0.57
N GLN A 234 3.01 2.28 0.13
CA GLN A 234 3.54 2.51 -1.21
C GLN A 234 4.92 1.84 -1.38
N HIS A 235 5.81 2.02 -0.41
CA HIS A 235 7.09 1.31 -0.43
C HIS A 235 6.93 -0.22 -0.41
N HIS A 236 5.99 -0.74 0.37
CA HIS A 236 5.73 -2.18 0.42
C HIS A 236 5.28 -2.77 -0.93
N LEU A 237 4.74 -1.94 -1.81
CA LEU A 237 4.33 -2.37 -3.14
C LEU A 237 5.51 -2.86 -3.99
N HIS A 238 6.71 -2.28 -3.82
CA HIS A 238 7.93 -2.79 -4.45
C HIS A 238 8.23 -4.23 -4.02
N HIS A 239 8.06 -4.56 -2.75
CA HIS A 239 8.30 -5.90 -2.23
C HIS A 239 7.28 -6.95 -2.70
N VAL A 240 6.10 -6.55 -3.17
CA VAL A 240 5.16 -7.48 -3.81
C VAL A 240 5.76 -8.11 -5.07
N VAL A 241 6.58 -7.35 -5.80
CA VAL A 241 7.27 -7.86 -6.99
C VAL A 241 8.29 -8.94 -6.62
N ASP A 242 9.02 -8.75 -5.52
CA ASP A 242 10.01 -9.72 -5.04
C ASP A 242 9.32 -11.01 -4.59
N VAL A 243 8.21 -10.89 -3.86
CA VAL A 243 7.37 -12.04 -3.47
C VAL A 243 6.80 -12.77 -4.69
N ALA A 244 6.33 -12.02 -5.71
CA ALA A 244 5.83 -12.61 -6.95
C ALA A 244 6.91 -13.44 -7.68
N ARG A 245 8.15 -12.95 -7.71
CA ARG A 245 9.29 -13.68 -8.29
C ARG A 245 9.65 -14.92 -7.50
N LEU A 246 9.67 -14.82 -6.16
CA LEU A 246 10.02 -15.92 -5.28
C LEU A 246 9.00 -17.06 -5.36
N LEU A 247 7.69 -16.74 -5.35
CA LEU A 247 6.63 -17.73 -5.27
C LEU A 247 6.03 -18.12 -6.62
N GLY A 248 6.38 -17.44 -7.71
CA GLY A 248 5.71 -17.60 -9.02
C GLY A 248 4.25 -17.14 -9.02
N LYS A 249 3.78 -16.51 -7.94
CA LYS A 249 2.42 -16.00 -7.78
C LYS A 249 2.39 -14.79 -6.86
N ILE A 250 1.33 -13.99 -6.99
CA ILE A 250 1.10 -12.83 -6.13
C ILE A 250 0.11 -13.23 -5.02
N PRO A 251 0.53 -13.30 -3.74
CA PRO A 251 -0.36 -13.67 -2.65
C PRO A 251 -1.39 -12.58 -2.38
N SER A 252 -2.62 -13.03 -2.08
CA SER A 252 -3.72 -12.17 -1.69
C SER A 252 -4.57 -12.83 -0.62
N CYS A 253 -4.91 -12.12 0.43
CA CYS A 253 -5.77 -12.64 1.49
C CYS A 253 -7.27 -12.39 1.30
N PHE A 254 -7.73 -12.03 0.11
CA PHE A 254 -9.17 -11.90 -0.15
C PHE A 254 -9.99 -13.14 0.21
N VAL A 255 -9.46 -14.32 -0.03
CA VAL A 255 -10.13 -15.58 0.32
C VAL A 255 -10.17 -15.79 1.83
N THR A 256 -9.06 -15.51 2.51
CA THR A 256 -8.93 -15.65 3.95
C THR A 256 -9.84 -14.66 4.68
N GLU A 257 -9.88 -13.41 4.23
CA GLU A 257 -10.75 -12.38 4.80
C GLU A 257 -12.24 -12.73 4.65
N ARG A 258 -12.64 -13.32 3.53
CA ARG A 258 -14.02 -13.82 3.36
C ARG A 258 -14.35 -14.92 4.38
N LYS A 259 -13.46 -15.89 4.56
CA LYS A 259 -13.63 -16.96 5.56
C LYS A 259 -13.67 -16.42 6.98
N HIS A 260 -12.81 -15.44 7.33
CA HIS A 260 -12.84 -14.77 8.63
C HIS A 260 -14.17 -14.07 8.90
N LYS A 261 -14.76 -13.43 7.88
CA LYS A 261 -16.08 -12.82 8.00
C LYS A 261 -17.15 -13.85 8.32
N ASP A 262 -17.08 -15.03 7.73
CA ASP A 262 -18.03 -16.10 7.98
C ASP A 262 -17.84 -16.69 9.39
N VAL A 263 -16.62 -16.94 9.83
CA VAL A 263 -16.32 -17.40 11.20
C VAL A 263 -16.84 -16.42 12.26
N LYS A 264 -16.64 -15.10 12.06
CA LYS A 264 -17.10 -14.07 12.98
C LYS A 264 -18.62 -13.97 13.13
N LYS A 265 -19.42 -14.58 12.23
CA LYS A 265 -20.87 -14.66 12.39
C LYS A 265 -21.31 -15.69 13.43
N TYR A 266 -20.41 -16.63 13.78
CA TYR A 266 -20.69 -17.74 14.68
C TYR A 266 -19.89 -17.65 16.00
N ALA A 267 -19.05 -16.63 16.16
CA ALA A 267 -18.32 -16.31 17.38
C ALA A 267 -19.04 -15.19 18.16
#